data_0398926e24c8e6bba1d3593bafbc5c68
#
_entry.id   0398926e24c8e6bba1d3593bafbc5c68
#
_cell.length_a   1.000
_cell.length_b   1.000
_cell.length_c   1.000
_cell.angle_alpha   90.00
_cell.angle_beta   90.00
_cell.angle_gamma   90.00
#
_symmetry.space_group_name_H-M   'P 1'
#
loop_
_entity.id
_entity.type
_entity.pdbx_description
1 polymer ?
#
loop_
_entity_poly.entity_id
_entity_poly.type
_entity_poly.pdbx_seq_one_letter_code
_entity_poly.pdbx_strand_id
1 'polypeptide(L)'
;EATEFWLEHADLSLSQDSMEQVENDVIDEVASLTATKGQALPGVHTLLEQLKQHKLKIGLATNAPARLVPVVLERLDITAFFDNYVADDDVEQGKPHPAIYQLALQRINAKADHTLAFEDSVTGMTAAIGAGIRTVVVPSAANYHLPHYDAAALKLESLDGLALEELHDLFS
;
A
#
# COMPACT_ATOMS: atom_id res chain seq x y z
N GLU A 1 7.04 -13.91 -10.01
CA GLU A 1 6.24 -14.65 -8.97
C GLU A 1 4.74 -14.76 -9.32
N ALA A 2 4.00 -13.66 -9.50
CA ALA A 2 2.58 -13.75 -9.85
C ALA A 2 2.36 -14.35 -11.25
N THR A 3 3.14 -13.93 -12.22
CA THR A 3 3.10 -14.44 -13.60
C THR A 3 3.48 -15.91 -13.67
N GLU A 4 4.51 -16.32 -12.94
CA GLU A 4 4.93 -17.72 -12.83
C GLU A 4 3.81 -18.60 -12.26
N PHE A 5 3.17 -18.14 -11.17
CA PHE A 5 2.03 -18.84 -10.58
C PHE A 5 0.89 -19.06 -11.57
N TRP A 6 0.52 -18.04 -12.36
CA TRP A 6 -0.56 -18.15 -13.34
C TRP A 6 -0.17 -19.04 -14.52
N LEU A 7 1.09 -18.99 -14.97
CA LEU A 7 1.57 -19.85 -16.05
C LEU A 7 1.59 -21.32 -15.66
N GLU A 8 2.03 -21.63 -14.43
CA GLU A 8 1.97 -22.99 -13.88
C GLU A 8 0.53 -23.52 -13.80
N HIS A 9 -0.42 -22.67 -13.35
CA HIS A 9 -1.84 -23.05 -13.28
C HIS A 9 -2.51 -23.20 -14.65
N ALA A 10 -2.01 -22.51 -15.66
CA ALA A 10 -2.51 -22.60 -17.03
C ALA A 10 -1.81 -23.71 -17.85
N ASP A 11 -0.86 -24.43 -17.24
CA ASP A 11 -0.02 -25.44 -17.90
C ASP A 11 0.73 -24.87 -19.16
N LEU A 12 1.16 -23.61 -19.02
CA LEU A 12 1.90 -22.88 -20.05
C LEU A 12 3.36 -22.72 -19.65
N SER A 13 4.27 -23.03 -20.57
CA SER A 13 5.69 -22.70 -20.42
C SER A 13 6.08 -21.62 -21.42
N LEU A 14 6.53 -20.48 -20.89
CA LEU A 14 7.06 -19.37 -21.70
C LEU A 14 8.58 -19.26 -21.52
N SER A 15 9.25 -18.72 -22.54
CA SER A 15 10.63 -18.27 -22.35
C SER A 15 10.70 -17.10 -21.40
N GLN A 16 11.87 -16.84 -20.80
CA GLN A 16 12.05 -15.72 -19.89
C GLN A 16 11.69 -14.38 -20.54
N ASP A 17 12.10 -14.16 -21.79
CA ASP A 17 11.76 -12.95 -22.56
C ASP A 17 10.25 -12.80 -22.76
N SER A 18 9.54 -13.91 -22.96
CA SER A 18 8.08 -13.91 -23.11
C SER A 18 7.36 -13.64 -21.79
N MET A 19 7.92 -14.09 -20.66
CA MET A 19 7.40 -13.79 -19.32
C MET A 19 7.53 -12.31 -19.00
N GLU A 20 8.71 -11.74 -19.23
CA GLU A 20 8.96 -10.31 -19.03
C GLU A 20 8.04 -9.43 -19.90
N GLN A 21 7.78 -9.86 -21.15
CA GLN A 21 6.84 -9.15 -22.02
C GLN A 21 5.41 -9.21 -21.46
N VAL A 22 4.95 -10.36 -21.00
CA VAL A 22 3.61 -10.51 -20.38
C VAL A 22 3.49 -9.64 -19.12
N GLU A 23 4.52 -9.62 -18.27
CA GLU A 23 4.55 -8.77 -17.08
C GLU A 23 4.44 -7.29 -17.45
N ASN A 24 5.19 -6.85 -18.44
CA ASN A 24 5.14 -5.47 -18.92
C ASN A 24 3.77 -5.12 -19.51
N ASP A 25 3.18 -6.00 -20.33
CA ASP A 25 1.86 -5.79 -20.91
C ASP A 25 0.77 -5.69 -19.81
N VAL A 26 0.84 -6.53 -18.77
CA VAL A 26 -0.07 -6.46 -17.62
C VAL A 26 0.09 -5.13 -16.87
N ILE A 27 1.33 -4.69 -16.61
CA ILE A 27 1.59 -3.44 -15.90
C ILE A 27 1.07 -2.26 -16.75
N ASP A 28 1.27 -2.27 -18.05
CA ASP A 28 0.81 -1.20 -18.96
C ASP A 28 -0.72 -1.14 -19.03
N GLU A 29 -1.40 -2.29 -19.03
CA GLU A 29 -2.87 -2.34 -18.96
C GLU A 29 -3.38 -1.84 -17.60
N VAL A 30 -2.74 -2.22 -16.49
CA VAL A 30 -3.06 -1.69 -15.16
C VAL A 30 -2.87 -0.18 -15.11
N ALA A 31 -1.78 0.35 -15.69
CA ALA A 31 -1.56 1.79 -15.79
C ALA A 31 -2.66 2.50 -16.56
N SER A 32 -3.05 1.96 -17.72
CA SER A 32 -4.13 2.48 -18.56
C SER A 32 -5.49 2.47 -17.85
N LEU A 33 -5.84 1.37 -17.22
CA LEU A 33 -7.08 1.24 -16.45
C LEU A 33 -7.09 2.19 -15.25
N THR A 34 -5.97 2.31 -14.54
CA THR A 34 -5.84 3.24 -13.42
C THR A 34 -6.01 4.68 -13.87
N ALA A 35 -5.31 5.09 -14.93
CA ALA A 35 -5.39 6.45 -15.46
C ALA A 35 -6.82 6.84 -15.89
N THR A 36 -7.62 5.88 -16.36
CA THR A 36 -8.96 6.13 -16.90
C THR A 36 -10.08 5.91 -15.87
N LYS A 37 -9.97 4.89 -15.02
CA LYS A 37 -11.03 4.41 -14.13
C LYS A 37 -10.67 4.47 -12.64
N GLY A 38 -9.39 4.74 -12.28
CA GLY A 38 -8.96 4.79 -10.89
C GLY A 38 -9.76 5.80 -10.08
N GLN A 39 -10.16 5.41 -8.87
CA GLN A 39 -10.89 6.23 -7.91
C GLN A 39 -10.32 6.01 -6.52
N ALA A 40 -10.21 7.08 -5.73
CA ALA A 40 -9.85 6.97 -4.33
C ALA A 40 -10.98 6.27 -3.55
N LEU A 41 -10.60 5.46 -2.56
CA LEU A 41 -11.56 4.93 -1.61
C LEU A 41 -12.17 6.07 -0.76
N PRO A 42 -13.41 5.88 -0.25
CA PRO A 42 -14.05 6.89 0.61
C PRO A 42 -13.15 7.26 1.80
N GLY A 43 -13.05 8.55 2.11
CA GLY A 43 -12.28 9.09 3.22
C GLY A 43 -10.79 9.34 2.94
N VAL A 44 -10.22 8.83 1.83
CA VAL A 44 -8.78 8.98 1.53
C VAL A 44 -8.36 10.45 1.45
N HIS A 45 -9.04 11.27 0.65
CA HIS A 45 -8.70 12.69 0.51
C HIS A 45 -8.84 13.43 1.84
N THR A 46 -9.95 13.21 2.55
CA THR A 46 -10.21 13.86 3.86
C THR A 46 -9.12 13.52 4.86
N LEU A 47 -8.72 12.24 4.94
CA LEU A 47 -7.64 11.81 5.85
C LEU A 47 -6.30 12.45 5.47
N LEU A 48 -5.93 12.44 4.19
CA LEU A 48 -4.68 13.05 3.72
C LEU A 48 -4.63 14.55 4.00
N GLU A 49 -5.74 15.26 3.80
CA GLU A 49 -5.86 16.68 4.14
C GLU A 49 -5.67 16.93 5.64
N GLN A 50 -6.32 16.15 6.50
CA GLN A 50 -6.17 16.24 7.95
C GLN A 50 -4.71 16.01 8.37
N LEU A 51 -4.05 14.95 7.85
CA LEU A 51 -2.66 14.64 8.12
C LEU A 51 -1.73 15.82 7.74
N LYS A 52 -1.97 16.42 6.58
CA LYS A 52 -1.18 17.56 6.08
C LYS A 52 -1.40 18.83 6.93
N GLN A 53 -2.65 19.11 7.33
CA GLN A 53 -2.98 20.23 8.23
C GLN A 53 -2.24 20.12 9.59
N HIS A 54 -2.09 18.90 10.10
CA HIS A 54 -1.32 18.60 11.30
C HIS A 54 0.19 18.48 11.07
N LYS A 55 0.66 18.74 9.84
CA LYS A 55 2.08 18.69 9.45
C LYS A 55 2.73 17.33 9.70
N LEU A 56 1.94 16.27 9.60
CA LEU A 56 2.44 14.90 9.70
C LEU A 56 3.14 14.52 8.39
N LYS A 57 4.17 13.70 8.50
CA LYS A 57 4.87 13.13 7.35
C LYS A 57 4.07 11.97 6.79
N ILE A 58 3.99 11.89 5.47
CA ILE A 58 3.22 10.87 4.77
C ILE A 58 4.13 10.15 3.78
N GLY A 59 4.29 8.84 3.97
CA GLY A 59 5.01 7.96 3.05
C GLY A 59 4.07 6.96 2.39
N LEU A 60 4.38 6.56 1.16
CA LEU A 60 3.70 5.47 0.46
C LEU A 60 4.64 4.27 0.37
N ALA A 61 4.12 3.07 0.67
CA ALA A 61 4.82 1.80 0.49
C ALA A 61 3.95 0.83 -0.32
N THR A 62 4.43 0.37 -1.46
CA THR A 62 3.65 -0.46 -2.39
C THR A 62 4.48 -1.56 -3.03
N ASN A 63 3.89 -2.76 -3.22
CA ASN A 63 4.47 -3.81 -4.06
C ASN A 63 4.21 -3.60 -5.56
N ALA A 64 3.61 -2.48 -5.94
CA ALA A 64 3.50 -2.12 -7.34
C ALA A 64 4.86 -1.65 -7.87
N PRO A 65 5.18 -1.87 -9.14
CA PRO A 65 6.35 -1.31 -9.80
C PRO A 65 6.38 0.22 -9.71
N ALA A 66 7.59 0.79 -9.56
CA ALA A 66 7.79 2.23 -9.38
C ALA A 66 7.12 3.07 -10.48
N ARG A 67 7.07 2.57 -11.73
CA ARG A 67 6.43 3.25 -12.87
C ARG A 67 4.91 3.44 -12.74
N LEU A 68 4.24 2.64 -11.89
CA LEU A 68 2.80 2.80 -11.63
C LEU A 68 2.51 3.88 -10.58
N VAL A 69 3.43 4.17 -9.68
CA VAL A 69 3.20 5.10 -8.57
C VAL A 69 2.75 6.49 -9.06
N PRO A 70 3.47 7.18 -9.97
CA PRO A 70 3.04 8.49 -10.45
C PRO A 70 1.67 8.44 -11.12
N VAL A 71 1.37 7.39 -11.90
CA VAL A 71 0.07 7.24 -12.58
C VAL A 71 -1.08 7.22 -11.57
N VAL A 72 -0.92 6.46 -10.47
CA VAL A 72 -1.92 6.39 -9.40
C VAL A 72 -2.05 7.73 -8.68
N LEU A 73 -0.94 8.32 -8.25
CA LEU A 73 -0.93 9.55 -7.47
C LEU A 73 -1.51 10.74 -8.25
N GLU A 74 -1.18 10.86 -9.53
CA GLU A 74 -1.72 11.89 -10.41
C GLU A 74 -3.20 11.67 -10.69
N ARG A 75 -3.60 10.43 -11.01
CA ARG A 75 -5.00 10.11 -11.28
C ARG A 75 -5.92 10.42 -10.10
N LEU A 76 -5.44 10.18 -8.89
CA LEU A 76 -6.20 10.40 -7.65
C LEU A 76 -6.04 11.83 -7.10
N ASP A 77 -5.22 12.68 -7.74
CA ASP A 77 -4.89 14.04 -7.29
C ASP A 77 -4.36 14.08 -5.85
N ILE A 78 -3.46 13.14 -5.52
CA ILE A 78 -2.90 13.00 -4.17
C ILE A 78 -1.37 13.12 -4.12
N THR A 79 -0.71 13.41 -5.22
CA THR A 79 0.77 13.50 -5.30
C THR A 79 1.35 14.46 -4.26
N ALA A 80 0.73 15.63 -4.07
CA ALA A 80 1.23 16.68 -3.17
C ALA A 80 1.17 16.31 -1.68
N PHE A 81 0.46 15.24 -1.32
CA PHE A 81 0.36 14.81 0.08
C PHE A 81 1.56 14.01 0.54
N PHE A 82 2.24 13.30 -0.35
CA PHE A 82 3.31 12.37 0.01
C PHE A 82 4.68 13.05 0.05
N ASP A 83 5.41 12.83 1.13
CA ASP A 83 6.78 13.31 1.29
C ASP A 83 7.78 12.41 0.55
N ASN A 84 7.47 11.12 0.44
CA ASN A 84 8.24 10.13 -0.34
C ASN A 84 7.40 8.87 -0.60
N TYR A 85 7.88 8.00 -1.50
CA TYR A 85 7.34 6.67 -1.69
C TYR A 85 8.44 5.61 -1.81
N VAL A 86 8.06 4.35 -1.59
CA VAL A 86 8.87 3.14 -1.82
C VAL A 86 8.01 2.18 -2.63
N ALA A 87 8.56 1.71 -3.73
CA ALA A 87 7.95 0.74 -4.64
C ALA A 87 8.67 -0.61 -4.56
N ASP A 88 8.15 -1.63 -5.25
CA ASP A 88 8.72 -2.97 -5.27
C ASP A 88 10.17 -2.97 -5.77
N ASP A 89 10.46 -2.16 -6.79
CA ASP A 89 11.80 -2.02 -7.38
C ASP A 89 12.87 -1.46 -6.43
N ASP A 90 12.46 -0.89 -5.31
CA ASP A 90 13.38 -0.28 -4.33
C ASP A 90 13.94 -1.28 -3.31
N VAL A 91 13.39 -2.50 -3.24
CA VAL A 91 13.72 -3.51 -2.22
C VAL A 91 13.95 -4.89 -2.87
N GLU A 92 14.78 -5.72 -2.23
CA GLU A 92 14.98 -7.10 -2.69
C GLU A 92 13.79 -8.01 -2.38
N GLN A 93 13.02 -7.68 -1.34
CA GLN A 93 11.86 -8.44 -0.89
C GLN A 93 10.72 -7.49 -0.56
N GLY A 94 9.66 -7.56 -1.36
CA GLY A 94 8.41 -6.85 -1.12
C GLY A 94 7.57 -7.43 0.02
N LYS A 95 6.39 -6.85 0.29
CA LYS A 95 5.44 -7.35 1.28
C LYS A 95 5.13 -8.85 1.02
N PRO A 96 5.12 -9.69 2.04
CA PRO A 96 5.00 -9.43 3.48
C PRO A 96 6.32 -9.16 4.22
N HIS A 97 7.49 -9.10 3.52
CA HIS A 97 8.74 -8.76 4.17
C HIS A 97 8.74 -7.28 4.61
N PRO A 98 9.30 -6.94 5.80
CA PRO A 98 9.22 -5.58 6.35
C PRO A 98 10.11 -4.55 5.65
N ALA A 99 11.00 -4.95 4.75
CA ALA A 99 12.01 -4.09 4.11
C ALA A 99 11.41 -2.82 3.49
N ILE A 100 10.26 -2.95 2.82
CA ILE A 100 9.62 -1.82 2.16
C ILE A 100 9.18 -0.73 3.15
N TYR A 101 8.67 -1.13 4.31
CA TYR A 101 8.29 -0.19 5.38
C TYR A 101 9.50 0.38 6.11
N GLN A 102 10.53 -0.43 6.34
CA GLN A 102 11.79 0.04 6.92
C GLN A 102 12.43 1.12 6.04
N LEU A 103 12.45 0.90 4.72
CA LEU A 103 12.96 1.89 3.77
C LEU A 103 12.06 3.14 3.70
N ALA A 104 10.72 2.97 3.76
CA ALA A 104 9.79 4.09 3.80
C ALA A 104 10.02 4.98 5.03
N LEU A 105 10.18 4.39 6.22
CA LEU A 105 10.53 5.12 7.45
C LEU A 105 11.83 5.92 7.31
N GLN A 106 12.86 5.31 6.70
CA GLN A 106 14.12 5.99 6.45
C GLN A 106 13.95 7.19 5.51
N ARG A 107 13.23 7.01 4.38
CA ARG A 107 13.02 8.07 3.38
C ARG A 107 12.25 9.28 3.92
N ILE A 108 11.29 9.06 4.81
CA ILE A 108 10.56 10.16 5.46
C ILE A 108 11.18 10.59 6.80
N ASN A 109 12.30 9.98 7.21
CA ASN A 109 12.96 10.23 8.50
C ASN A 109 11.96 10.14 9.67
N ALA A 110 11.29 8.99 9.80
CA ALA A 110 10.33 8.67 10.86
C ALA A 110 10.79 7.46 11.67
N LYS A 111 10.24 7.30 12.88
CA LYS A 111 10.46 6.14 13.75
C LYS A 111 9.22 5.25 13.74
N ALA A 112 9.41 3.94 13.78
CA ALA A 112 8.32 2.97 13.71
C ALA A 112 7.31 3.15 14.87
N ASP A 113 7.78 3.37 16.08
CA ASP A 113 6.98 3.57 17.29
C ASP A 113 6.15 4.87 17.28
N HIS A 114 6.46 5.81 16.38
CA HIS A 114 5.75 7.07 16.17
C HIS A 114 5.03 7.12 14.81
N THR A 115 4.78 5.96 14.20
CA THR A 115 4.17 5.86 12.88
C THR A 115 2.96 4.94 12.91
N LEU A 116 1.94 5.27 12.13
CA LEU A 116 0.84 4.38 11.78
C LEU A 116 0.96 3.99 10.31
N ALA A 117 0.70 2.72 10.03
CA ALA A 117 0.48 2.25 8.67
C ALA A 117 -1.01 2.01 8.45
N PHE A 118 -1.50 2.37 7.26
CA PHE A 118 -2.83 2.03 6.78
C PHE A 118 -2.70 0.98 5.68
N GLU A 119 -3.37 -0.14 5.85
CA GLU A 119 -3.29 -1.28 4.94
C GLU A 119 -4.66 -1.89 4.66
N ASP A 120 -4.80 -2.53 3.52
CA ASP A 120 -6.01 -3.26 3.12
C ASP A 120 -5.81 -4.78 3.06
N SER A 121 -4.55 -5.22 3.02
CA SER A 121 -4.16 -6.61 2.81
C SER A 121 -3.45 -7.21 4.01
N VAL A 122 -3.55 -8.55 4.15
CA VAL A 122 -2.82 -9.30 5.18
C VAL A 122 -1.31 -9.21 4.95
N THR A 123 -0.86 -9.24 3.69
CA THR A 123 0.57 -9.13 3.35
C THR A 123 1.13 -7.77 3.73
N GLY A 124 0.38 -6.69 3.47
CA GLY A 124 0.77 -5.35 3.86
C GLY A 124 0.78 -5.15 5.36
N MET A 125 -0.26 -5.61 6.06
CA MET A 125 -0.33 -5.59 7.51
C MET A 125 0.87 -6.33 8.14
N THR A 126 1.18 -7.54 7.64
CA THR A 126 2.30 -8.34 8.14
C THR A 126 3.62 -7.61 7.97
N ALA A 127 3.85 -6.98 6.82
CA ALA A 127 5.06 -6.20 6.55
C ALA A 127 5.19 -4.98 7.48
N ALA A 128 4.10 -4.24 7.70
CA ALA A 128 4.09 -3.07 8.58
C ALA A 128 4.35 -3.45 10.03
N ILE A 129 3.66 -4.48 10.55
CA ILE A 129 3.89 -5.02 11.91
C ILE A 129 5.33 -5.54 12.04
N GLY A 130 5.84 -6.25 11.04
CA GLY A 130 7.23 -6.73 11.01
C GLY A 130 8.27 -5.61 11.02
N ALA A 131 7.92 -4.41 10.56
CA ALA A 131 8.74 -3.20 10.66
C ALA A 131 8.58 -2.47 12.02
N GLY A 132 7.76 -2.99 12.93
CA GLY A 132 7.49 -2.39 14.24
C GLY A 132 6.47 -1.24 14.20
N ILE A 133 5.70 -1.11 13.11
CA ILE A 133 4.71 -0.03 12.93
C ILE A 133 3.34 -0.51 13.42
N ARG A 134 2.64 0.32 14.20
CA ARG A 134 1.23 0.09 14.50
C ARG A 134 0.41 0.20 13.23
N THR A 135 -0.45 -0.79 13.00
CA THR A 135 -1.15 -0.91 11.72
C THR A 135 -2.66 -0.81 11.92
N VAL A 136 -3.26 0.10 11.16
CA VAL A 136 -4.70 0.20 10.96
C VAL A 136 -5.03 -0.52 9.65
N VAL A 137 -6.02 -1.41 9.66
CA VAL A 137 -6.43 -2.11 8.45
C VAL A 137 -7.84 -1.71 8.02
N VAL A 138 -8.00 -1.58 6.71
CA VAL A 138 -9.28 -1.28 6.06
C VAL A 138 -9.51 -2.34 4.97
N PRO A 139 -9.83 -3.58 5.36
CA PRO A 139 -10.05 -4.67 4.42
C PRO A 139 -11.26 -4.40 3.51
N SER A 140 -11.32 -5.03 2.35
CA SER A 140 -12.54 -5.02 1.56
C SER A 140 -13.70 -5.63 2.37
N ALA A 141 -14.95 -5.23 2.06
CA ALA A 141 -16.15 -5.74 2.76
C ALA A 141 -16.21 -7.28 2.76
N ALA A 142 -15.75 -7.94 1.70
CA ALA A 142 -15.70 -9.39 1.61
C ALA A 142 -14.73 -10.02 2.61
N ASN A 143 -13.64 -9.31 2.94
CA ASN A 143 -12.54 -9.82 3.77
C ASN A 143 -12.59 -9.32 5.22
N TYR A 144 -13.45 -8.35 5.53
CA TYR A 144 -13.52 -7.70 6.84
C TYR A 144 -13.69 -8.68 8.02
N HIS A 145 -14.42 -9.75 7.80
CA HIS A 145 -14.71 -10.77 8.84
C HIS A 145 -13.61 -11.82 9.00
N LEU A 146 -12.56 -11.78 8.17
CA LEU A 146 -11.49 -12.78 8.27
C LEU A 146 -10.62 -12.53 9.50
N PRO A 147 -10.30 -13.59 10.28
CA PRO A 147 -9.49 -13.48 11.50
C PRO A 147 -8.03 -13.10 11.21
N HIS A 148 -7.58 -13.19 9.96
CA HIS A 148 -6.22 -12.82 9.54
C HIS A 148 -5.87 -11.37 9.84
N TYR A 149 -6.87 -10.49 10.03
CA TYR A 149 -6.68 -9.07 10.34
C TYR A 149 -6.66 -8.75 11.84
N ASP A 150 -6.84 -9.75 12.71
CA ASP A 150 -6.94 -9.54 14.17
C ASP A 150 -5.61 -9.13 14.83
N ALA A 151 -4.49 -9.22 14.09
CA ALA A 151 -3.20 -8.69 14.52
C ALA A 151 -3.05 -7.17 14.37
N ALA A 152 -3.96 -6.51 13.65
CA ALA A 152 -3.96 -5.06 13.50
C ALA A 152 -4.29 -4.35 14.82
N ALA A 153 -3.72 -3.17 15.03
CA ALA A 153 -4.03 -2.31 16.17
C ALA A 153 -5.47 -1.77 16.10
N LEU A 154 -5.99 -1.56 14.89
CA LEU A 154 -7.35 -1.13 14.63
C LEU A 154 -7.83 -1.70 13.28
N LYS A 155 -9.09 -2.13 13.22
CA LYS A 155 -9.74 -2.59 11.99
C LYS A 155 -10.97 -1.73 11.71
N LEU A 156 -11.00 -1.09 10.55
CA LEU A 156 -12.05 -0.18 10.10
C LEU A 156 -12.77 -0.74 8.86
N GLU A 157 -14.04 -0.42 8.71
CA GLU A 157 -14.80 -0.73 7.49
C GLU A 157 -14.50 0.27 6.37
N SER A 158 -14.14 1.52 6.72
CA SER A 158 -13.85 2.60 5.78
C SER A 158 -12.98 3.65 6.47
N LEU A 159 -12.30 4.49 5.68
CA LEU A 159 -11.66 5.72 6.16
C LEU A 159 -12.66 6.90 6.21
N ASP A 160 -13.88 6.70 5.71
CA ASP A 160 -14.89 7.76 5.69
C ASP A 160 -15.33 8.10 7.12
N GLY A 161 -15.24 9.39 7.45
CA GLY A 161 -15.58 9.88 8.79
C GLY A 161 -14.53 9.62 9.88
N LEU A 162 -13.37 9.01 9.57
CA LEU A 162 -12.30 8.79 10.54
C LEU A 162 -11.72 10.12 11.02
N ALA A 163 -11.75 10.35 12.32
CA ALA A 163 -11.12 11.50 12.96
C ALA A 163 -9.71 11.16 13.46
N LEU A 164 -8.76 12.10 13.35
CA LEU A 164 -7.38 11.87 13.81
C LEU A 164 -7.30 11.62 15.32
N GLU A 165 -8.23 12.16 16.10
CA GLU A 165 -8.32 11.95 17.55
C GLU A 165 -8.49 10.47 17.88
N GLU A 166 -9.23 9.71 17.08
CA GLU A 166 -9.44 8.26 17.26
C GLU A 166 -8.12 7.47 17.08
N LEU A 167 -7.20 7.99 16.28
CA LEU A 167 -5.89 7.40 16.05
C LEU A 167 -4.89 7.74 17.16
N HIS A 168 -5.12 8.84 17.89
CA HIS A 168 -4.23 9.25 18.96
C HIS A 168 -4.15 8.22 20.09
N ASP A 169 -5.27 7.55 20.38
CA ASP A 169 -5.35 6.53 21.43
C ASP A 169 -4.50 5.29 21.11
N LEU A 170 -4.13 5.09 19.85
CA LEU A 170 -3.22 4.01 19.45
C LEU A 170 -1.77 4.24 19.93
N PHE A 171 -1.42 5.46 20.38
CA PHE A 171 -0.07 5.79 20.89
C PHE A 171 0.00 5.91 22.42
N SER A 172 -1.12 5.69 23.10
CA SER A 172 -1.24 5.78 24.56
C SER A 172 -0.71 4.56 25.29
#